data_0116b6ac8d545939d6b9e84693683848
#
_entry.id   0116b6ac8d545939d6b9e84693683848
#
_cell.length_a   1.000
_cell.length_b   1.000
_cell.length_c   1.000
_cell.angle_alpha   90.00
_cell.angle_beta   90.00
_cell.angle_gamma   90.00
#
_symmetry.space_group_name_H-M   'P 1'
#
loop_
_entity.id
_entity.type
_entity.pdbx_description
1 polymer ?
#
loop_
_entity_poly.entity_id
_entity_poly.type
_entity_poly.pdbx_seq_one_letter_code
_entity_poly.pdbx_strand_id
1 'polypeptide(L)'
;MSPDRFDLPTTYVDTPEGLAEALPHWFRAGLLAVDIECSLTGVHHCVLALLQVATHDQAWLVDPLALDALMKPTLEAMAQVPWIVHDFSGDGIVFKRLYDVVPTSIFDTMLLSRALGYPQPGLKTMARLKLGIDIPKEEQDSNWMLRPLRDSQFSYASRDAALLLPLLRTLAEEADAHRDDPGVGPRLAALPGELRHLMKRVRAYRPPVHDPIVDKARHLGELAVARAKQLSAYRWAWGNEGDVAAVMELGNRWILARLTHPPATREALERTIPNPRFRRKRLDTLWEVFRGGAHETQGTDDPADDLIWNNTERP
;
A
#
# COMPACT_ATOMS: atom_id res chain seq x y z
N MET A 1 -29.93 7.84 8.09
CA MET A 1 -29.12 9.04 7.73
C MET A 1 -28.75 8.84 6.27
N SER A 2 -28.91 9.89 5.43
CA SER A 2 -28.60 9.80 4.00
C SER A 2 -27.10 9.47 3.79
N PRO A 3 -26.75 8.55 2.88
CA PRO A 3 -25.35 8.23 2.56
C PRO A 3 -24.58 9.44 2.02
N ASP A 4 -25.27 10.45 1.49
CA ASP A 4 -24.67 11.66 0.89
C ASP A 4 -24.01 12.62 1.90
N ARG A 5 -24.11 12.36 3.20
CA ARG A 5 -23.63 13.30 4.25
C ARG A 5 -22.10 13.42 4.29
N PHE A 6 -21.39 12.47 3.71
CA PHE A 6 -19.91 12.40 3.73
C PHE A 6 -19.29 12.43 2.32
N ASP A 7 -20.10 12.64 1.29
CA ASP A 7 -19.62 12.83 -0.06
C ASP A 7 -19.13 14.28 -0.19
N LEU A 8 -17.82 14.47 -0.06
CA LEU A 8 -17.18 15.76 -0.24
C LEU A 8 -17.00 16.08 -1.73
N PRO A 9 -17.08 17.38 -2.11
CA PRO A 9 -16.58 17.81 -3.40
C PRO A 9 -15.16 17.27 -3.61
N THR A 10 -14.92 16.57 -4.71
CA THR A 10 -13.64 15.89 -4.96
C THR A 10 -13.01 16.41 -6.23
N THR A 11 -11.75 16.82 -6.13
CA THR A 11 -10.93 17.28 -7.25
C THR A 11 -9.87 16.23 -7.57
N TYR A 12 -9.74 15.86 -8.86
CA TYR A 12 -8.64 15.05 -9.35
C TYR A 12 -7.46 15.96 -9.71
N VAL A 13 -6.26 15.62 -9.22
CA VAL A 13 -5.06 16.45 -9.34
C VAL A 13 -3.99 15.63 -10.05
N ASP A 14 -3.82 15.88 -11.33
CA ASP A 14 -2.85 15.24 -12.22
C ASP A 14 -1.93 16.24 -12.95
N THR A 15 -2.03 17.54 -12.58
CA THR A 15 -1.22 18.61 -13.16
C THR A 15 -0.53 19.43 -12.09
N PRO A 16 0.62 20.07 -12.42
CA PRO A 16 1.30 20.99 -11.50
C PRO A 16 0.42 22.16 -11.05
N GLU A 17 -0.42 22.67 -11.94
CA GLU A 17 -1.36 23.77 -11.66
C GLU A 17 -2.41 23.36 -10.64
N GLY A 18 -3.05 22.18 -10.84
CA GLY A 18 -4.02 21.64 -9.91
C GLY A 18 -3.41 21.35 -8.52
N LEU A 19 -2.15 20.91 -8.48
CA LEU A 19 -1.41 20.74 -7.24
C LEU A 19 -1.14 22.08 -6.54
N ALA A 20 -0.75 23.11 -7.30
CA ALA A 20 -0.52 24.45 -6.76
C ALA A 20 -1.81 25.10 -6.20
N GLU A 21 -2.96 24.78 -6.79
CA GLU A 21 -4.28 25.17 -6.27
C GLU A 21 -4.65 24.44 -4.99
N ALA A 22 -4.35 23.15 -4.87
CA ALA A 22 -4.70 22.33 -3.71
C ALA A 22 -3.88 22.67 -2.45
N LEU A 23 -2.58 22.92 -2.58
CA LEU A 23 -1.66 23.15 -1.46
C LEU A 23 -2.10 24.21 -0.46
N PRO A 24 -2.58 25.43 -0.86
CA PRO A 24 -3.06 26.43 0.08
C PRO A 24 -4.26 25.98 0.91
N HIS A 25 -5.12 25.14 0.36
CA HIS A 25 -6.27 24.56 1.09
C HIS A 25 -5.79 23.61 2.18
N TRP A 26 -4.82 22.74 1.86
CA TRP A 26 -4.27 21.78 2.82
C TRP A 26 -3.58 22.47 4.00
N PHE A 27 -2.76 23.49 3.74
CA PHE A 27 -2.09 24.22 4.83
C PHE A 27 -3.05 25.02 5.69
N ARG A 28 -4.09 25.61 5.08
CA ARG A 28 -5.12 26.36 5.81
C ARG A 28 -5.95 25.46 6.72
N ALA A 29 -6.21 24.22 6.31
CA ALA A 29 -6.95 23.26 7.10
C ALA A 29 -6.24 22.86 8.39
N GLY A 30 -4.91 22.85 8.41
CA GLY A 30 -4.09 22.54 9.58
C GLY A 30 -4.17 21.09 10.07
N LEU A 31 -4.96 20.24 9.41
CA LEU A 31 -5.14 18.82 9.69
C LEU A 31 -5.63 18.14 8.40
N LEU A 32 -4.97 17.08 7.96
CA LEU A 32 -5.28 16.38 6.70
C LEU A 32 -5.67 14.93 6.96
N ALA A 33 -6.78 14.50 6.42
CA ALA A 33 -7.07 13.08 6.28
C ALA A 33 -6.29 12.54 5.07
N VAL A 34 -5.52 11.47 5.27
CA VAL A 34 -4.61 10.94 4.25
C VAL A 34 -4.77 9.43 4.15
N ASP A 35 -4.93 8.95 2.92
CA ASP A 35 -4.95 7.53 2.56
C ASP A 35 -4.23 7.32 1.23
N ILE A 36 -3.89 6.08 0.87
CA ILE A 36 -3.19 5.78 -0.37
C ILE A 36 -3.68 4.50 -1.03
N GLU A 37 -3.55 4.48 -2.36
CA GLU A 37 -3.64 3.24 -3.12
C GLU A 37 -2.31 2.94 -3.82
N CYS A 38 -1.94 1.69 -3.84
CA CYS A 38 -0.67 1.22 -4.39
C CYS A 38 -0.85 0.16 -5.47
N SER A 39 0.20 -0.07 -6.24
CA SER A 39 0.30 -1.30 -7.02
C SER A 39 0.28 -2.53 -6.09
N LEU A 40 -0.18 -3.67 -6.59
CA LEU A 40 -0.46 -4.88 -5.80
C LEU A 40 0.78 -5.66 -5.33
N THR A 41 1.96 -5.09 -5.41
CA THR A 41 3.23 -5.75 -5.05
C THR A 41 3.56 -5.72 -3.57
N GLY A 42 2.67 -5.16 -2.74
CA GLY A 42 2.86 -4.99 -1.29
C GLY A 42 3.79 -3.83 -0.95
N VAL A 43 3.75 -3.39 0.30
CA VAL A 43 4.37 -2.14 0.80
C VAL A 43 5.88 -2.03 0.56
N HIS A 44 6.58 -3.15 0.39
CA HIS A 44 8.02 -3.16 0.18
C HIS A 44 8.45 -2.94 -1.28
N HIS A 45 7.52 -3.04 -2.22
CA HIS A 45 7.82 -3.03 -3.67
C HIS A 45 6.77 -2.29 -4.50
N CYS A 46 5.75 -1.74 -3.85
CA CYS A 46 4.68 -1.05 -4.58
C CYS A 46 5.14 0.28 -5.16
N VAL A 47 4.43 0.69 -6.20
CA VAL A 47 4.37 2.07 -6.68
C VAL A 47 3.18 2.75 -6.02
N LEU A 48 3.33 3.98 -5.56
CA LEU A 48 2.21 4.79 -5.12
C LEU A 48 1.36 5.15 -6.33
N ALA A 49 0.15 4.62 -6.38
CA ALA A 49 -0.74 4.79 -7.53
C ALA A 49 -1.73 5.94 -7.35
N LEU A 50 -2.15 6.22 -6.11
CA LEU A 50 -3.05 7.32 -5.79
C LEU A 50 -2.76 7.81 -4.36
N LEU A 51 -2.76 9.13 -4.17
CA LEU A 51 -2.74 9.76 -2.86
C LEU A 51 -4.10 10.45 -2.65
N GLN A 52 -4.76 10.12 -1.57
CA GLN A 52 -6.05 10.70 -1.19
C GLN A 52 -5.82 11.67 -0.05
N VAL A 53 -6.31 12.89 -0.21
CA VAL A 53 -6.23 13.94 0.80
C VAL A 53 -7.62 14.49 1.01
N ALA A 54 -8.06 14.64 2.26
CA ALA A 54 -9.31 15.32 2.55
C ALA A 54 -9.17 16.29 3.73
N THR A 55 -9.97 17.34 3.68
CA THR A 55 -10.24 18.27 4.76
C THR A 55 -11.69 18.10 5.22
N HIS A 56 -12.20 19.03 6.03
CA HIS A 56 -13.60 18.96 6.49
C HIS A 56 -14.63 19.25 5.39
N ASP A 57 -14.25 19.85 4.28
CA ASP A 57 -15.13 20.39 3.24
C ASP A 57 -14.78 19.95 1.81
N GLN A 58 -13.61 19.38 1.58
CA GLN A 58 -13.16 18.97 0.25
C GLN A 58 -12.22 17.78 0.30
N ALA A 59 -12.22 16.98 -0.76
CA ALA A 59 -11.28 15.89 -1.00
C ALA A 59 -10.51 16.11 -2.30
N TRP A 60 -9.30 15.54 -2.37
CA TRP A 60 -8.43 15.54 -3.55
C TRP A 60 -7.92 14.13 -3.79
N LEU A 61 -7.99 13.70 -5.04
CA LEU A 61 -7.34 12.51 -5.53
C LEU A 61 -6.12 12.94 -6.36
N VAL A 62 -4.96 12.84 -5.76
CA VAL A 62 -3.69 13.25 -6.37
C VAL A 62 -3.09 12.07 -7.11
N ASP A 63 -2.69 12.28 -8.37
CA ASP A 63 -2.10 11.26 -9.22
C ASP A 63 -0.57 11.28 -9.18
N PRO A 64 0.09 10.40 -8.41
CA PRO A 64 1.54 10.35 -8.33
C PRO A 64 2.18 9.90 -9.65
N LEU A 65 1.45 9.16 -10.51
CA LEU A 65 1.96 8.70 -11.80
C LEU A 65 2.10 9.84 -12.80
N ALA A 66 1.23 10.86 -12.71
CA ALA A 66 1.27 12.05 -13.54
C ALA A 66 2.22 13.13 -12.99
N LEU A 67 2.30 13.24 -11.65
CA LEU A 67 3.05 14.30 -10.98
C LEU A 67 4.51 13.95 -10.67
N ASP A 68 4.86 12.67 -10.67
CA ASP A 68 6.22 12.10 -10.54
C ASP A 68 7.17 12.90 -9.61
N ALA A 69 8.07 13.68 -10.17
CA ALA A 69 9.07 14.45 -9.42
C ALA A 69 8.48 15.50 -8.45
N LEU A 70 7.24 15.93 -8.65
CA LEU A 70 6.56 16.86 -7.76
C LEU A 70 6.06 16.20 -6.48
N MET A 71 5.95 14.88 -6.44
CA MET A 71 5.40 14.17 -5.27
C MET A 71 6.26 14.32 -4.03
N LYS A 72 7.58 14.20 -4.16
CA LYS A 72 8.47 14.31 -3.00
C LYS A 72 8.36 15.67 -2.31
N PRO A 73 8.58 16.83 -2.98
CA PRO A 73 8.44 18.14 -2.33
C PRO A 73 7.02 18.39 -1.80
N THR A 74 5.99 17.87 -2.48
CA THR A 74 4.60 17.96 -2.01
C THR A 74 4.41 17.22 -0.69
N LEU A 75 4.88 15.99 -0.59
CA LEU A 75 4.78 15.19 0.64
C LEU A 75 5.64 15.76 1.77
N GLU A 76 6.82 16.30 1.48
CA GLU A 76 7.65 17.01 2.46
C GLU A 76 6.92 18.21 3.06
N ALA A 77 6.23 18.98 2.22
CA ALA A 77 5.40 20.10 2.67
C ALA A 77 4.18 19.63 3.47
N MET A 78 3.43 18.64 2.98
CA MET A 78 2.28 18.04 3.67
C MET A 78 2.67 17.46 5.04
N ALA A 79 3.87 16.88 5.17
CA ALA A 79 4.37 16.27 6.39
C ALA A 79 4.55 17.26 7.56
N GLN A 80 4.51 18.56 7.30
CA GLN A 80 4.52 19.61 8.35
C GLN A 80 3.15 19.80 8.99
N VAL A 81 2.08 19.34 8.34
CA VAL A 81 0.70 19.35 8.86
C VAL A 81 0.42 18.00 9.51
N PRO A 82 -0.29 17.90 10.65
CA PRO A 82 -0.73 16.63 11.21
C PRO A 82 -1.63 15.83 10.25
N TRP A 83 -1.46 14.49 10.21
CA TRP A 83 -2.30 13.62 9.39
C TRP A 83 -3.24 12.77 10.22
N ILE A 84 -4.47 12.59 9.72
CA ILE A 84 -5.39 11.55 10.18
C ILE A 84 -5.26 10.39 9.21
N VAL A 85 -5.02 9.21 9.75
CA VAL A 85 -4.79 7.97 8.99
C VAL A 85 -5.57 6.81 9.59
N HIS A 86 -5.64 5.69 8.86
CA HIS A 86 -6.19 4.45 9.40
C HIS A 86 -5.23 3.29 9.13
N ASP A 87 -4.45 2.88 10.14
CA ASP A 87 -3.33 1.94 10.06
C ASP A 87 -2.12 2.46 9.26
N PHE A 88 -1.44 3.42 9.84
CA PHE A 88 -0.23 4.01 9.22
C PHE A 88 0.94 3.02 9.06
N SER A 89 0.82 1.80 9.54
CA SER A 89 1.93 0.84 9.53
C SER A 89 2.38 0.44 8.12
N GLY A 90 1.45 0.35 7.17
CA GLY A 90 1.71 0.08 5.75
C GLY A 90 2.07 1.34 4.98
N ASP A 91 1.20 2.32 5.01
CA ASP A 91 1.32 3.58 4.24
C ASP A 91 2.57 4.36 4.62
N GLY A 92 2.89 4.40 5.92
CA GLY A 92 4.11 5.01 6.41
C GLY A 92 5.38 4.39 5.83
N ILE A 93 5.39 3.07 5.62
CA ILE A 93 6.50 2.38 4.96
C ILE A 93 6.58 2.79 3.48
N VAL A 94 5.46 2.93 2.79
CA VAL A 94 5.40 3.38 1.40
C VAL A 94 5.98 4.79 1.27
N PHE A 95 5.51 5.75 2.07
CA PHE A 95 6.03 7.12 2.07
C PHE A 95 7.52 7.18 2.41
N LYS A 96 7.95 6.44 3.45
CA LYS A 96 9.37 6.38 3.85
C LYS A 96 10.25 5.78 2.76
N ARG A 97 9.80 4.71 2.10
CA ARG A 97 10.56 4.01 1.09
C ARG A 97 10.69 4.79 -0.22
N LEU A 98 9.57 5.35 -0.70
CA LEU A 98 9.53 6.01 -2.02
C LEU A 98 10.07 7.43 -1.98
N TYR A 99 9.82 8.15 -0.89
CA TYR A 99 10.07 9.59 -0.82
C TYR A 99 10.96 10.01 0.34
N ASP A 100 11.29 9.09 1.25
CA ASP A 100 11.97 9.38 2.53
C ASP A 100 11.20 10.38 3.41
N VAL A 101 9.88 10.39 3.30
CA VAL A 101 8.99 11.30 4.03
C VAL A 101 8.23 10.54 5.12
N VAL A 102 8.15 11.14 6.30
CA VAL A 102 7.29 10.68 7.41
C VAL A 102 6.71 11.93 8.08
N PRO A 103 5.39 12.03 8.27
CA PRO A 103 4.77 13.19 8.87
C PRO A 103 5.31 13.47 10.28
N THR A 104 5.24 14.72 10.70
CA THR A 104 5.66 15.14 12.05
C THR A 104 4.74 14.57 13.11
N SER A 105 3.45 14.50 12.84
CA SER A 105 2.40 14.02 13.74
C SER A 105 1.30 13.28 12.98
N ILE A 106 0.74 12.25 13.61
CA ILE A 106 -0.42 11.50 13.10
C ILE A 106 -1.47 11.26 14.18
N PHE A 107 -2.72 11.16 13.75
CA PHE A 107 -3.84 10.58 14.47
C PHE A 107 -4.25 9.29 13.77
N ASP A 108 -3.95 8.15 14.36
CA ASP A 108 -4.28 6.85 13.76
C ASP A 108 -5.59 6.31 14.34
N THR A 109 -6.64 6.34 13.51
CA THR A 109 -8.00 5.94 13.91
C THR A 109 -8.10 4.43 14.19
N MET A 110 -7.23 3.59 13.59
CA MET A 110 -7.19 2.17 13.93
C MET A 110 -6.59 1.95 15.32
N LEU A 111 -5.49 2.61 15.66
CA LEU A 111 -4.90 2.50 17.00
C LEU A 111 -5.85 3.03 18.07
N LEU A 112 -6.53 4.16 17.82
CA LEU A 112 -7.54 4.68 18.74
C LEU A 112 -8.70 3.69 18.92
N SER A 113 -9.20 3.11 17.83
CA SER A 113 -10.24 2.08 17.88
C SER A 113 -9.81 0.85 18.70
N ARG A 114 -8.56 0.40 18.56
CA ARG A 114 -8.01 -0.69 19.39
C ARG A 114 -7.94 -0.33 20.86
N ALA A 115 -7.53 0.89 21.18
CA ALA A 115 -7.49 1.39 22.56
C ALA A 115 -8.90 1.43 23.17
N LEU A 116 -9.93 1.76 22.40
CA LEU A 116 -11.33 1.68 22.79
C LEU A 116 -11.86 0.24 22.92
N GLY A 117 -11.12 -0.76 22.43
CA GLY A 117 -11.47 -2.18 22.60
C GLY A 117 -12.20 -2.80 21.41
N TYR A 118 -12.18 -2.18 20.23
CA TYR A 118 -12.77 -2.77 19.02
C TYR A 118 -11.89 -3.92 18.50
N PRO A 119 -12.41 -5.16 18.38
CA PRO A 119 -11.60 -6.32 18.01
C PRO A 119 -11.23 -6.35 16.51
N GLN A 120 -12.02 -5.71 15.66
CA GLN A 120 -11.84 -5.65 14.21
C GLN A 120 -11.93 -4.19 13.74
N PRO A 121 -10.92 -3.37 14.03
CA PRO A 121 -11.00 -1.94 13.82
C PRO A 121 -10.64 -1.49 12.38
N GLY A 122 -10.82 -2.33 11.36
CA GLY A 122 -10.63 -1.92 9.97
C GLY A 122 -11.62 -0.81 9.55
N LEU A 123 -11.20 0.08 8.64
CA LEU A 123 -11.93 1.30 8.27
C LEU A 123 -13.40 1.02 7.93
N LYS A 124 -13.67 0.02 7.09
CA LYS A 124 -15.04 -0.41 6.74
C LYS A 124 -15.88 -0.75 7.97
N THR A 125 -15.32 -1.52 8.91
CA THR A 125 -16.03 -1.90 10.13
C THR A 125 -16.32 -0.68 10.99
N MET A 126 -15.34 0.19 11.16
CA MET A 126 -15.48 1.39 11.98
C MET A 126 -16.42 2.42 11.33
N ALA A 127 -16.38 2.61 10.03
CA ALA A 127 -17.31 3.47 9.29
C ALA A 127 -18.77 2.99 9.51
N ARG A 128 -19.02 1.70 9.38
CA ARG A 128 -20.35 1.14 9.63
C ARG A 128 -20.79 1.31 11.08
N LEU A 129 -19.93 1.00 12.04
CA LEU A 129 -20.28 1.03 13.46
C LEU A 129 -20.43 2.45 14.00
N LYS A 130 -19.60 3.40 13.56
CA LYS A 130 -19.52 4.74 14.11
C LYS A 130 -20.24 5.80 13.29
N LEU A 131 -20.30 5.63 11.99
CA LEU A 131 -20.88 6.60 11.08
C LEU A 131 -22.16 6.09 10.40
N GLY A 132 -22.45 4.78 10.49
CA GLY A 132 -23.60 4.15 9.81
C GLY A 132 -23.41 4.03 8.30
N ILE A 133 -22.14 3.98 7.83
CA ILE A 133 -21.79 3.95 6.40
C ILE A 133 -21.25 2.59 6.04
N ASP A 134 -21.81 1.98 5.01
CA ASP A 134 -21.25 0.78 4.38
C ASP A 134 -20.34 1.17 3.23
N ILE A 135 -19.04 0.80 3.34
CA ILE A 135 -18.05 0.96 2.28
C ILE A 135 -18.05 -0.32 1.44
N PRO A 136 -18.28 -0.25 0.10
CA PRO A 136 -18.19 -1.40 -0.78
C PRO A 136 -16.76 -1.99 -0.76
N LYS A 137 -16.61 -3.31 -0.91
CA LYS A 137 -15.28 -3.94 -0.95
C LYS A 137 -14.67 -4.05 -2.36
N GLU A 138 -15.43 -3.67 -3.37
CA GLU A 138 -15.18 -4.03 -4.77
C GLU A 138 -13.89 -3.45 -5.34
N GLU A 139 -13.38 -2.34 -4.75
CA GLU A 139 -12.20 -1.66 -5.26
C GLU A 139 -10.93 -1.89 -4.41
N GLN A 140 -11.01 -2.56 -3.27
CA GLN A 140 -9.86 -2.78 -2.39
C GLN A 140 -8.70 -3.52 -3.08
N ASP A 141 -9.02 -4.50 -3.94
CA ASP A 141 -8.04 -5.27 -4.72
C ASP A 141 -8.03 -4.83 -6.20
N SER A 142 -8.41 -3.59 -6.47
CA SER A 142 -8.49 -3.02 -7.80
C SER A 142 -7.11 -2.74 -8.40
N ASN A 143 -7.02 -2.69 -9.72
CA ASN A 143 -5.82 -2.23 -10.40
C ASN A 143 -5.77 -0.70 -10.42
N TRP A 144 -5.12 -0.11 -9.42
CA TRP A 144 -4.95 1.33 -9.26
C TRP A 144 -3.92 1.96 -10.20
N MET A 145 -3.18 1.13 -10.97
CA MET A 145 -2.21 1.63 -11.96
C MET A 145 -2.85 2.06 -13.28
N LEU A 146 -4.13 1.72 -13.50
CA LEU A 146 -4.84 2.10 -14.73
C LEU A 146 -5.30 3.56 -14.72
N ARG A 147 -5.25 4.19 -15.89
CA ARG A 147 -5.78 5.53 -16.15
C ARG A 147 -6.65 5.52 -17.42
N PRO A 148 -7.74 6.31 -17.45
CA PRO A 148 -8.32 7.04 -16.33
C PRO A 148 -8.84 6.10 -15.23
N LEU A 149 -9.00 6.62 -14.00
CA LEU A 149 -9.71 5.90 -12.95
C LEU A 149 -11.16 5.65 -13.37
N ARG A 150 -11.70 4.50 -13.00
CA ARG A 150 -13.13 4.23 -13.17
C ARG A 150 -13.94 5.07 -12.18
N ASP A 151 -15.20 5.37 -12.49
CA ASP A 151 -16.09 6.11 -11.59
C ASP A 151 -16.22 5.43 -10.22
N SER A 152 -16.24 4.09 -10.19
CA SER A 152 -16.25 3.31 -8.95
C SER A 152 -14.98 3.49 -8.12
N GLN A 153 -13.79 3.51 -8.76
CA GLN A 153 -12.51 3.78 -8.10
C GLN A 153 -12.45 5.22 -7.58
N PHE A 154 -12.88 6.17 -8.40
CA PHE A 154 -12.94 7.58 -8.01
C PHE A 154 -13.83 7.77 -6.77
N SER A 155 -15.03 7.23 -6.79
CA SER A 155 -15.98 7.31 -5.67
C SER A 155 -15.47 6.60 -4.41
N TYR A 156 -14.86 5.42 -4.57
CA TYR A 156 -14.25 4.67 -3.47
C TYR A 156 -13.14 5.48 -2.80
N ALA A 157 -12.14 5.90 -3.56
CA ALA A 157 -10.98 6.61 -3.04
C ALA A 157 -11.33 7.97 -2.41
N SER A 158 -12.28 8.71 -2.99
CA SER A 158 -12.75 9.97 -2.42
C SER A 158 -13.35 9.78 -1.03
N ARG A 159 -14.08 8.69 -0.84
CA ARG A 159 -14.78 8.39 0.41
C ARG A 159 -13.85 7.92 1.50
N ASP A 160 -12.84 7.11 1.20
CA ASP A 160 -11.95 6.54 2.21
C ASP A 160 -11.23 7.64 3.00
N ALA A 161 -10.64 8.65 2.34
CA ALA A 161 -10.06 9.80 3.04
C ALA A 161 -11.12 10.69 3.71
N ALA A 162 -12.27 10.94 3.06
CA ALA A 162 -13.31 11.82 3.59
C ALA A 162 -13.92 11.31 4.91
N LEU A 163 -13.94 10.00 5.12
CA LEU A 163 -14.47 9.37 6.34
C LEU A 163 -13.55 9.47 7.55
N LEU A 164 -12.25 9.72 7.36
CA LEU A 164 -11.28 9.68 8.45
C LEU A 164 -11.51 10.81 9.48
N LEU A 165 -11.85 12.01 9.03
CA LEU A 165 -12.08 13.14 9.94
C LEU A 165 -13.33 12.94 10.82
N PRO A 166 -14.52 12.63 10.28
CA PRO A 166 -15.69 12.34 11.10
C PRO A 166 -15.50 11.10 11.97
N LEU A 167 -14.77 10.09 11.50
CA LEU A 167 -14.44 8.91 12.29
C LEU A 167 -13.55 9.28 13.48
N LEU A 168 -12.49 10.04 13.28
CA LEU A 168 -11.62 10.50 14.36
C LEU A 168 -12.42 11.28 15.41
N ARG A 169 -13.28 12.20 14.97
CA ARG A 169 -14.13 12.99 15.88
C ARG A 169 -15.00 12.08 16.75
N THR A 170 -15.73 11.15 16.16
CA THR A 170 -16.62 10.24 16.91
C THR A 170 -15.83 9.35 17.87
N LEU A 171 -14.66 8.84 17.46
CA LEU A 171 -13.78 8.04 18.33
C LEU A 171 -13.17 8.87 19.47
N ALA A 172 -12.83 10.13 19.23
CA ALA A 172 -12.30 11.01 20.26
C ALA A 172 -13.36 11.36 21.33
N GLU A 173 -14.60 11.63 20.90
CA GLU A 173 -15.75 11.85 21.80
C GLU A 173 -15.99 10.60 22.68
N GLU A 174 -15.90 9.40 22.09
CA GLU A 174 -16.02 8.15 22.83
C GLU A 174 -14.85 7.92 23.80
N ALA A 175 -13.62 8.22 23.38
CA ALA A 175 -12.43 8.11 24.23
C ALA A 175 -12.53 9.02 25.44
N ASP A 176 -13.01 10.25 25.27
CA ASP A 176 -13.25 11.17 26.38
C ASP A 176 -14.31 10.65 27.35
N ALA A 177 -15.39 10.06 26.84
CA ALA A 177 -16.45 9.49 27.67
C ALA A 177 -16.00 8.24 28.46
N HIS A 178 -15.00 7.50 27.98
CA HIS A 178 -14.49 6.26 28.61
C HIS A 178 -13.10 6.41 29.24
N ARG A 179 -12.62 7.64 29.43
CA ARG A 179 -11.26 7.91 29.94
C ARG A 179 -11.00 7.26 31.30
N ASP A 180 -11.99 7.25 32.18
CA ASP A 180 -11.90 6.71 33.54
C ASP A 180 -12.40 5.26 33.65
N ASP A 181 -12.79 4.63 32.54
CA ASP A 181 -13.18 3.22 32.51
C ASP A 181 -11.96 2.32 32.80
N PRO A 182 -12.03 1.41 33.80
CA PRO A 182 -10.90 0.55 34.17
C PRO A 182 -10.39 -0.36 33.04
N GLY A 183 -11.27 -0.72 32.09
CA GLY A 183 -10.93 -1.55 30.95
C GLY A 183 -10.43 -0.77 29.73
N VAL A 184 -10.75 0.50 29.60
CA VAL A 184 -10.43 1.35 28.44
C VAL A 184 -9.37 2.40 28.76
N GLY A 185 -9.49 3.09 29.88
CA GLY A 185 -8.63 4.19 30.28
C GLY A 185 -7.12 3.88 30.21
N PRO A 186 -6.64 2.74 30.75
CA PRO A 186 -5.23 2.36 30.65
C PRO A 186 -4.73 2.21 29.20
N ARG A 187 -5.56 1.70 28.29
CA ARG A 187 -5.22 1.56 26.85
C ARG A 187 -5.17 2.93 26.16
N LEU A 188 -6.11 3.82 26.49
CA LEU A 188 -6.09 5.21 26.00
C LEU A 188 -4.84 5.96 26.50
N ALA A 189 -4.47 5.76 27.75
CA ALA A 189 -3.26 6.33 28.32
C ALA A 189 -1.97 5.82 27.66
N ALA A 190 -1.97 4.57 27.15
CA ALA A 190 -0.84 3.98 26.43
C ALA A 190 -0.72 4.46 24.99
N LEU A 191 -1.81 4.91 24.34
CA LEU A 191 -1.90 5.26 22.92
C LEU A 191 -0.81 6.24 22.45
N PRO A 192 -0.45 7.33 23.16
CA PRO A 192 0.65 8.19 22.74
C PRO A 192 2.00 7.44 22.65
N GLY A 193 2.21 6.45 23.50
CA GLY A 193 3.40 5.58 23.47
C GLY A 193 3.40 4.69 22.23
N GLU A 194 2.27 4.08 21.88
CA GLU A 194 2.10 3.24 20.71
C GLU A 194 2.31 4.03 19.42
N LEU A 195 1.74 5.24 19.31
CA LEU A 195 1.95 6.14 18.18
C LEU A 195 3.44 6.52 18.03
N ARG A 196 4.12 6.87 19.11
CA ARG A 196 5.58 7.15 19.06
C ARG A 196 6.37 5.92 18.62
N HIS A 197 6.00 4.73 19.08
CA HIS A 197 6.64 3.48 18.68
C HIS A 197 6.43 3.20 17.19
N LEU A 198 5.19 3.33 16.70
CA LEU A 198 4.86 3.21 15.28
C LEU A 198 5.69 4.17 14.43
N MET A 199 5.70 5.46 14.77
CA MET A 199 6.45 6.47 14.05
C MET A 199 7.97 6.20 14.06
N LYS A 200 8.51 5.72 15.18
CA LYS A 200 9.93 5.32 15.28
C LYS A 200 10.24 4.15 14.34
N ARG A 201 9.37 3.14 14.30
CA ARG A 201 9.51 1.99 13.38
C ARG A 201 9.50 2.44 11.92
N VAL A 202 8.54 3.29 11.54
CA VAL A 202 8.43 3.82 10.17
C VAL A 202 9.68 4.63 9.80
N ARG A 203 10.14 5.54 10.67
CA ARG A 203 11.37 6.33 10.43
C ARG A 203 12.63 5.47 10.32
N ALA A 204 12.69 4.38 11.10
CA ALA A 204 13.81 3.45 11.09
C ALA A 204 13.72 2.41 9.95
N TYR A 205 12.62 2.41 9.19
CA TYR A 205 12.45 1.43 8.12
C TYR A 205 13.61 1.49 7.12
N ARG A 206 14.07 0.31 6.75
CA ARG A 206 15.00 0.09 5.65
C ARG A 206 14.41 -1.03 4.78
N PRO A 207 14.41 -0.88 3.46
CA PRO A 207 13.93 -1.95 2.59
C PRO A 207 14.76 -3.21 2.84
N PRO A 208 14.14 -4.39 2.81
CA PRO A 208 14.89 -5.65 2.87
C PRO A 208 15.83 -5.74 1.67
N VAL A 209 17.04 -6.27 1.89
CA VAL A 209 18.04 -6.45 0.83
C VAL A 209 17.54 -7.43 -0.25
N HIS A 210 16.68 -8.37 0.15
CA HIS A 210 16.06 -9.35 -0.75
C HIS A 210 14.59 -9.56 -0.37
N ASP A 211 13.79 -10.00 -1.35
CA ASP A 211 12.44 -10.50 -1.05
C ASP A 211 12.53 -11.65 -0.03
N PRO A 212 11.69 -11.65 1.03
CA PRO A 212 11.66 -12.72 2.01
C PRO A 212 11.50 -14.13 1.41
N ILE A 213 10.97 -14.26 0.19
CA ILE A 213 10.89 -15.54 -0.52
C ILE A 213 12.26 -16.09 -0.88
N VAL A 214 13.23 -15.20 -1.18
CA VAL A 214 14.63 -15.56 -1.49
C VAL A 214 15.29 -16.15 -0.26
N ASP A 215 15.11 -15.55 0.92
CA ASP A 215 15.64 -16.08 2.17
C ASP A 215 15.02 -17.45 2.52
N LYS A 216 13.72 -17.60 2.29
CA LYS A 216 13.02 -18.87 2.47
C LYS A 216 13.49 -19.97 1.51
N ALA A 217 14.04 -19.62 0.36
CA ALA A 217 14.56 -20.59 -0.62
C ALA A 217 15.98 -21.09 -0.29
N ARG A 218 16.72 -20.45 0.64
CA ARG A 218 18.14 -20.78 0.93
C ARG A 218 18.37 -22.24 1.31
N HIS A 219 17.44 -22.85 2.07
CA HIS A 219 17.54 -24.26 2.47
C HIS A 219 17.34 -25.24 1.32
N LEU A 220 16.87 -24.79 0.15
CA LEU A 220 16.66 -25.60 -1.06
C LEU A 220 17.86 -25.55 -2.02
N GLY A 221 18.93 -24.81 -1.68
CA GLY A 221 20.16 -24.69 -2.47
C GLY A 221 20.19 -23.49 -3.42
N GLU A 222 21.36 -23.27 -4.02
CA GLU A 222 21.69 -22.08 -4.81
C GLU A 222 20.76 -21.89 -6.05
N LEU A 223 20.45 -22.96 -6.75
CA LEU A 223 19.55 -22.92 -7.90
C LEU A 223 18.13 -22.47 -7.48
N ALA A 224 17.66 -22.92 -6.34
CA ALA A 224 16.37 -22.48 -5.81
C ALA A 224 16.39 -20.99 -5.42
N VAL A 225 17.50 -20.51 -4.88
CA VAL A 225 17.70 -19.08 -4.56
C VAL A 225 17.69 -18.24 -5.85
N ALA A 226 18.41 -18.65 -6.89
CA ALA A 226 18.43 -17.96 -8.18
C ALA A 226 17.03 -17.90 -8.80
N ARG A 227 16.30 -19.01 -8.82
CA ARG A 227 14.90 -19.07 -9.27
C ARG A 227 13.96 -18.20 -8.42
N ALA A 228 14.14 -18.20 -7.11
CA ALA A 228 13.35 -17.35 -6.21
C ALA A 228 13.53 -15.87 -6.53
N LYS A 229 14.75 -15.41 -6.74
CA LYS A 229 15.08 -14.04 -7.14
C LYS A 229 14.35 -13.68 -8.44
N GLN A 230 14.46 -14.51 -9.46
CA GLN A 230 13.87 -14.27 -10.77
C GLN A 230 12.33 -14.25 -10.73
N LEU A 231 11.69 -15.21 -10.04
CA LEU A 231 10.25 -15.25 -9.89
C LEU A 231 9.72 -14.06 -9.08
N SER A 232 10.45 -13.63 -8.05
CA SER A 232 10.15 -12.44 -7.27
C SER A 232 10.26 -11.18 -8.14
N ALA A 233 11.33 -11.06 -8.94
CA ALA A 233 11.52 -9.96 -9.87
C ALA A 233 10.35 -9.83 -10.86
N TYR A 234 9.93 -10.95 -11.45
CA TYR A 234 8.76 -10.96 -12.35
C TYR A 234 7.47 -10.54 -11.64
N ARG A 235 7.24 -11.05 -10.42
CA ARG A 235 6.07 -10.65 -9.63
C ARG A 235 5.99 -9.14 -9.43
N TRP A 236 7.12 -8.50 -9.11
CA TRP A 236 7.19 -7.06 -8.87
C TRP A 236 7.05 -6.25 -10.15
N ALA A 237 7.81 -6.60 -11.18
CA ALA A 237 7.73 -5.91 -12.47
C ALA A 237 6.30 -5.96 -13.03
N TRP A 238 5.69 -7.14 -13.07
CA TRP A 238 4.34 -7.29 -13.62
C TRP A 238 3.25 -6.68 -12.73
N GLY A 239 3.42 -6.76 -11.41
CA GLY A 239 2.51 -6.10 -10.47
C GLY A 239 2.57 -4.58 -10.56
N ASN A 240 3.75 -4.01 -10.78
CA ASN A 240 3.92 -2.58 -11.00
C ASN A 240 3.39 -2.13 -12.38
N GLU A 241 3.34 -3.02 -13.37
CA GLU A 241 2.63 -2.81 -14.63
C GLU A 241 1.10 -2.90 -14.47
N GLY A 242 0.60 -3.17 -13.27
CA GLY A 242 -0.84 -3.37 -13.00
C GLY A 242 -1.37 -4.76 -13.35
N ASP A 243 -0.50 -5.75 -13.54
CA ASP A 243 -0.92 -7.14 -13.77
C ASP A 243 -1.31 -7.82 -12.46
N VAL A 244 -2.55 -7.57 -12.00
CA VAL A 244 -3.12 -8.16 -10.77
C VAL A 244 -2.95 -9.67 -10.73
N ALA A 245 -3.18 -10.34 -11.87
CA ALA A 245 -3.06 -11.78 -11.95
C ALA A 245 -1.63 -12.26 -11.65
N ALA A 246 -0.61 -11.49 -12.02
CA ALA A 246 0.78 -11.84 -11.73
C ALA A 246 1.06 -11.90 -10.22
N VAL A 247 0.55 -10.93 -9.46
CA VAL A 247 0.74 -10.89 -8.00
C VAL A 247 0.02 -12.04 -7.32
N MET A 248 -1.21 -12.33 -7.75
CA MET A 248 -2.04 -13.41 -7.18
C MET A 248 -1.46 -14.81 -7.49
N GLU A 249 -1.08 -15.04 -8.74
CA GLU A 249 -0.56 -16.34 -9.19
C GLU A 249 0.86 -16.61 -8.66
N LEU A 250 1.73 -15.59 -8.61
CA LEU A 250 3.10 -15.71 -8.08
C LEU A 250 3.18 -15.46 -6.57
N GLY A 251 2.16 -15.84 -5.82
CA GLY A 251 2.19 -15.76 -4.35
C GLY A 251 3.32 -16.62 -3.75
N ASN A 252 3.79 -16.24 -2.55
CA ASN A 252 4.89 -16.94 -1.87
C ASN A 252 4.67 -18.45 -1.77
N ARG A 253 3.42 -18.90 -1.53
CA ARG A 253 3.07 -20.32 -1.44
C ARG A 253 3.30 -21.03 -2.79
N TRP A 254 2.90 -20.40 -3.88
CA TRP A 254 3.10 -20.97 -5.22
C TRP A 254 4.59 -21.06 -5.56
N ILE A 255 5.35 -19.98 -5.32
CA ILE A 255 6.80 -19.95 -5.58
C ILE A 255 7.49 -21.05 -4.78
N LEU A 256 7.32 -21.12 -3.45
CA LEU A 256 7.96 -22.13 -2.62
C LEU A 256 7.63 -23.55 -3.07
N ALA A 257 6.37 -23.84 -3.39
CA ALA A 257 5.97 -25.16 -3.87
C ALA A 257 6.68 -25.55 -5.17
N ARG A 258 6.92 -24.60 -6.08
CA ARG A 258 7.64 -24.86 -7.34
C ARG A 258 9.14 -24.92 -7.15
N LEU A 259 9.70 -24.25 -6.17
CA LEU A 259 11.12 -24.39 -5.83
C LEU A 259 11.41 -25.73 -5.14
N THR A 260 10.51 -26.19 -4.28
CA THR A 260 10.63 -27.49 -3.59
C THR A 260 10.43 -28.68 -4.56
N HIS A 261 9.45 -28.54 -5.47
CA HIS A 261 9.11 -29.55 -6.48
C HIS A 261 9.08 -28.88 -7.87
N PRO A 262 10.26 -28.66 -8.49
CA PRO A 262 10.32 -28.01 -9.78
C PRO A 262 9.56 -28.79 -10.85
N PRO A 263 8.79 -28.12 -11.73
CA PRO A 263 8.10 -28.79 -12.80
C PRO A 263 9.09 -29.40 -13.81
N ALA A 264 8.93 -30.68 -14.14
CA ALA A 264 9.79 -31.38 -15.08
C ALA A 264 9.53 -31.01 -16.54
N THR A 265 8.34 -30.54 -16.88
CA THR A 265 7.94 -30.13 -18.23
C THR A 265 7.12 -28.84 -18.18
N ARG A 266 7.05 -28.17 -19.34
CA ARG A 266 6.24 -26.95 -19.52
C ARG A 266 4.75 -27.22 -19.20
N GLU A 267 4.23 -28.38 -19.62
CA GLU A 267 2.85 -28.81 -19.36
C GLU A 267 2.61 -29.08 -17.86
N ALA A 268 3.63 -29.56 -17.15
CA ALA A 268 3.57 -29.71 -15.70
C ALA A 268 3.49 -28.33 -15.00
N LEU A 269 4.24 -27.34 -15.46
CA LEU A 269 4.15 -25.96 -14.99
C LEU A 269 2.77 -25.37 -15.30
N GLU A 270 2.32 -25.54 -16.53
CA GLU A 270 1.03 -25.04 -17.02
C GLU A 270 -0.15 -25.46 -16.12
N ARG A 271 -0.18 -26.72 -15.71
CA ARG A 271 -1.23 -27.25 -14.82
C ARG A 271 -1.26 -26.59 -13.44
N THR A 272 -0.19 -25.91 -13.03
CA THR A 272 -0.12 -25.24 -11.73
C THR A 272 -0.62 -23.80 -11.75
N ILE A 273 -0.96 -23.27 -12.92
CA ILE A 273 -1.41 -21.90 -13.11
C ILE A 273 -2.89 -21.93 -13.49
N PRO A 274 -3.80 -21.68 -12.54
CA PRO A 274 -5.25 -21.78 -12.79
C PRO A 274 -5.78 -20.68 -13.70
N ASN A 275 -5.23 -19.46 -13.63
CA ASN A 275 -5.71 -18.32 -14.42
C ASN A 275 -5.34 -18.44 -15.91
N PRO A 276 -6.32 -18.63 -16.83
CA PRO A 276 -6.05 -18.87 -18.25
C PRO A 276 -5.42 -17.65 -18.96
N ARG A 277 -5.74 -16.41 -18.52
CA ARG A 277 -5.19 -15.18 -19.12
C ARG A 277 -3.73 -15.01 -18.72
N PHE A 278 -3.43 -15.16 -17.44
CA PHE A 278 -2.08 -15.12 -16.92
C PHE A 278 -1.22 -16.21 -17.56
N ARG A 279 -1.71 -17.45 -17.58
CA ARG A 279 -1.04 -18.59 -18.20
C ARG A 279 -0.65 -18.32 -19.67
N ARG A 280 -1.60 -17.86 -20.51
CA ARG A 280 -1.31 -17.53 -21.92
C ARG A 280 -0.27 -16.42 -22.06
N LYS A 281 -0.25 -15.45 -21.15
CA LYS A 281 0.63 -14.29 -21.22
C LYS A 281 2.03 -14.57 -20.69
N ARG A 282 2.18 -15.44 -19.69
CA ARG A 282 3.39 -15.52 -18.87
C ARG A 282 4.02 -16.93 -18.79
N LEU A 283 3.35 -17.98 -19.27
CA LEU A 283 3.81 -19.36 -19.12
C LEU A 283 5.21 -19.58 -19.69
N ASP A 284 5.50 -19.06 -20.88
CA ASP A 284 6.79 -19.27 -21.53
C ASP A 284 7.92 -18.58 -20.75
N THR A 285 7.70 -17.36 -20.29
CA THR A 285 8.66 -16.64 -19.42
C THR A 285 8.89 -17.38 -18.12
N LEU A 286 7.85 -17.92 -17.49
CA LEU A 286 7.98 -18.71 -16.26
C LEU A 286 8.66 -20.05 -16.51
N TRP A 287 8.43 -20.66 -17.67
CA TRP A 287 9.11 -21.92 -18.03
C TRP A 287 10.63 -21.76 -18.19
N GLU A 288 11.08 -20.61 -18.72
CA GLU A 288 12.52 -20.32 -18.83
C GLU A 288 13.23 -20.37 -17.45
N VAL A 289 12.57 -19.96 -16.38
CA VAL A 289 13.11 -20.04 -15.00
C VAL A 289 13.36 -21.48 -14.57
N PHE A 290 12.54 -22.43 -15.01
CA PHE A 290 12.63 -23.83 -14.58
C PHE A 290 13.42 -24.70 -15.56
N ARG A 291 13.42 -24.37 -16.85
CA ARG A 291 14.10 -25.09 -17.92
C ARG A 291 15.62 -25.10 -17.74
N GLY A 292 16.22 -24.02 -17.25
CA GLY A 292 17.65 -23.86 -17.03
C GLY A 292 18.16 -24.62 -15.80
N GLY A 293 18.08 -25.92 -15.79
CA GLY A 293 18.53 -26.79 -14.69
C GLY A 293 19.99 -27.25 -14.74
N ALA A 294 20.82 -26.75 -15.66
CA ALA A 294 22.21 -27.22 -15.79
C ALA A 294 23.16 -26.33 -16.61
N HIS A 295 22.99 -25.01 -16.60
CA HIS A 295 24.07 -24.15 -17.15
C HIS A 295 24.58 -23.21 -16.06
N GLU A 296 25.91 -23.35 -15.83
CA GLU A 296 26.75 -22.49 -15.02
C GLU A 296 26.41 -21.02 -15.31
N THR A 297 26.07 -20.28 -14.29
CA THR A 297 26.06 -18.84 -14.34
C THR A 297 27.47 -18.32 -14.51
N GLN A 298 27.94 -18.19 -15.76
CA GLN A 298 28.94 -17.20 -16.06
C GLN A 298 28.33 -15.85 -15.82
N GLY A 299 29.02 -15.05 -15.00
CA GLY A 299 28.54 -13.72 -14.59
C GLY A 299 28.18 -12.88 -15.79
N THR A 300 26.89 -12.69 -15.96
CA THR A 300 26.32 -11.63 -16.76
C THR A 300 25.66 -10.68 -15.78
N ASP A 301 26.04 -9.41 -15.86
CA ASP A 301 25.32 -8.30 -15.22
C ASP A 301 23.84 -8.46 -15.58
N ASP A 302 23.05 -8.99 -14.64
CA ASP A 302 21.64 -9.28 -14.86
C ASP A 302 20.88 -7.96 -14.72
N PRO A 303 20.21 -7.47 -15.78
CA PRO A 303 19.39 -6.27 -15.69
C PRO A 303 18.29 -6.35 -14.63
N ALA A 304 18.00 -7.53 -14.08
CA ALA A 304 17.09 -7.72 -12.97
C ALA A 304 17.65 -7.20 -11.63
N ASP A 305 18.97 -7.26 -11.42
CA ASP A 305 19.60 -6.70 -10.22
C ASP A 305 19.60 -5.15 -10.25
N ASP A 306 19.75 -4.54 -11.43
CA ASP A 306 19.73 -3.09 -11.59
C ASP A 306 18.29 -2.50 -11.53
N LEU A 307 17.29 -3.22 -12.01
CA LEU A 307 15.90 -2.73 -12.04
C LEU A 307 15.19 -2.79 -10.68
N ILE A 308 15.63 -3.63 -9.76
CA ILE A 308 14.87 -3.95 -8.54
C ILE A 308 15.47 -3.29 -7.30
N TRP A 309 16.79 -3.09 -7.26
CA TRP A 309 17.47 -2.67 -6.04
C TRP A 309 18.11 -1.28 -6.11
N ASN A 310 18.36 -0.75 -7.30
CA ASN A 310 19.03 0.56 -7.51
C ASN A 310 18.09 1.74 -7.68
N ASN A 311 16.82 1.64 -7.31
CA ASN A 311 15.90 2.80 -7.32
C ASN A 311 16.16 3.80 -6.17
N THR A 312 17.36 3.77 -5.58
CA THR A 312 17.84 4.81 -4.65
C THR A 312 18.55 5.96 -5.35
N GLU A 313 18.80 5.84 -6.67
CA GLU A 313 19.38 6.90 -7.49
C GLU A 313 18.50 7.16 -8.71
N ARG A 314 17.41 7.89 -8.53
CA ARG A 314 16.86 8.73 -9.58
C ARG A 314 17.08 10.18 -9.19
N PRO A 315 17.55 11.02 -10.15
CA PRO A 315 17.85 12.42 -9.91
C PRO A 315 16.61 13.22 -9.51
#